data_986f24fb2081706b83ce45a3e4f9a7c1
#
_entry.id   986f24fb2081706b83ce45a3e4f9a7c1
#
_cell.length_a   1.000
_cell.length_b   1.000
_cell.length_c   1.000
_cell.angle_alpha   90.00
_cell.angle_beta   90.00
_cell.angle_gamma   90.00
#
_symmetry.space_group_name_H-M   'P 1'
#
loop_
_entity.id
_entity.type
_entity.pdbx_description
1 polymer ?
#
loop_
_entity_poly.entity_id
_entity_poly.type
_entity_poly.pdbx_seq_one_letter_code
_entity_poly.pdbx_strand_id
1 'polypeptide(L)'
;MKKISWLGLIVLAGQLCFSAVVSANEDQTPELQHECTSWIVLSDLTKNNTNILHKNRDALSRKSCVIFSPKNSRRKWIAIGDGGQTAMGMTATGLAGAMNSGELCINAPTDNKKKAPLKVLRAVLDSCDTAAQAVDKIKELLAAGDYWYKDKGSIFFFLDAKEGYICEFTAKNLTVQHITSGFSVRANIWMNPGMQTYSRNTVSNYLDSAARMYRAYSGLNDLLDTKGKIELLDIFELSRRHKMPKGSSQGRSLCFGATNSAVSMEVDREYPDVLSTIYAAIGHPRHTVYIPLPVCTEQVLPEMLNGKWDAASWKRFKELKLSAPIPEEWTKFEADSLATYKKAQADARALLKQGKRTEAIKLLNDTASAIWNDGKVLLGL
;
A
#
# COMPACT_ATOMS: atom_id res chain seq x y z
N MET A 1 -8.10 -39.68 33.03
CA MET A 1 -8.82 -39.16 31.84
C MET A 1 -8.02 -38.01 31.30
N LYS A 2 -7.27 -38.21 30.20
CA LYS A 2 -6.44 -37.15 29.58
C LYS A 2 -7.32 -36.31 28.65
N LYS A 3 -7.38 -35.03 28.90
CA LYS A 3 -8.07 -34.06 28.01
C LYS A 3 -7.30 -33.97 26.67
N ILE A 4 -7.88 -34.47 25.60
CA ILE A 4 -7.39 -34.29 24.24
C ILE A 4 -7.73 -32.84 23.85
N SER A 5 -6.71 -32.06 23.60
CA SER A 5 -6.86 -30.66 23.20
C SER A 5 -7.40 -30.61 21.76
N TRP A 6 -8.50 -29.91 21.55
CA TRP A 6 -9.14 -29.69 20.25
C TRP A 6 -8.26 -29.01 19.20
N LEU A 7 -7.15 -28.40 19.60
CA LEU A 7 -6.17 -27.80 18.67
C LEU A 7 -5.41 -28.83 17.83
N GLY A 8 -5.25 -30.07 18.34
CA GLY A 8 -4.55 -31.14 17.61
C GLY A 8 -5.35 -31.73 16.45
N LEU A 9 -6.68 -31.67 16.49
CA LEU A 9 -7.54 -32.23 15.44
C LEU A 9 -7.64 -31.36 14.18
N ILE A 10 -7.53 -30.05 14.32
CA ILE A 10 -7.59 -29.11 13.18
C ILE A 10 -6.32 -29.17 12.35
N VAL A 11 -5.17 -29.43 12.95
CA VAL A 11 -3.89 -29.56 12.24
C VAL A 11 -3.81 -30.89 11.46
N LEU A 12 -4.39 -32.01 11.96
CA LEU A 12 -4.38 -33.28 11.25
C LEU A 12 -5.36 -33.32 10.05
N ALA A 13 -6.50 -32.67 10.15
CA ALA A 13 -7.46 -32.60 9.03
C ALA A 13 -6.93 -31.75 7.87
N GLY A 14 -6.08 -30.75 8.15
CA GLY A 14 -5.42 -29.94 7.12
C GLY A 14 -4.34 -30.67 6.33
N GLN A 15 -3.69 -31.70 6.91
CA GLN A 15 -2.60 -32.41 6.25
C GLN A 15 -3.06 -33.52 5.30
N LEU A 16 -4.26 -34.07 5.45
CA LEU A 16 -4.76 -35.19 4.64
C LEU A 16 -5.45 -34.75 3.32
N CYS A 17 -5.80 -33.47 3.16
CA CYS A 17 -6.39 -32.95 1.91
C CYS A 17 -5.36 -32.42 0.89
N PHE A 18 -4.05 -32.48 1.17
CA PHE A 18 -3.01 -31.78 0.40
C PHE A 18 -2.24 -32.66 -0.61
N SER A 19 -2.58 -33.94 -0.79
CA SER A 19 -1.77 -34.83 -1.63
C SER A 19 -2.24 -34.99 -3.08
N ALA A 20 -3.21 -34.24 -3.52
CA ALA A 20 -3.73 -34.34 -4.89
C ALA A 20 -3.96 -32.97 -5.52
N VAL A 21 -2.91 -32.30 -5.96
CA VAL A 21 -3.04 -31.21 -6.96
C VAL A 21 -1.80 -31.15 -7.85
N VAL A 22 -1.91 -31.75 -9.01
CA VAL A 22 -1.63 -31.32 -10.39
C VAL A 22 -0.56 -30.24 -10.55
N SER A 23 0.49 -30.60 -11.27
CA SER A 23 1.41 -29.67 -11.95
C SER A 23 0.58 -28.75 -12.87
N ALA A 24 0.32 -27.54 -12.44
CA ALA A 24 -0.24 -26.52 -13.29
C ALA A 24 0.85 -25.98 -14.21
N ASN A 25 0.63 -26.07 -15.51
CA ASN A 25 1.41 -25.40 -16.54
C ASN A 25 1.49 -23.90 -16.21
N GLU A 26 2.70 -23.36 -16.18
CA GLU A 26 2.99 -21.92 -15.90
C GLU A 26 2.44 -20.96 -16.97
N ASP A 27 1.84 -21.45 -18.07
CA ASP A 27 1.38 -20.67 -19.23
C ASP A 27 -0.11 -20.33 -19.27
N GLN A 28 -0.93 -20.81 -18.34
CA GLN A 28 -2.31 -20.33 -18.20
C GLN A 28 -2.40 -19.35 -17.03
N THR A 29 -2.13 -18.07 -17.30
CA THR A 29 -2.50 -16.99 -16.37
C THR A 29 -4.02 -16.95 -16.25
N PRO A 30 -4.61 -17.37 -15.10
CA PRO A 30 -6.01 -17.05 -14.81
C PRO A 30 -6.16 -15.53 -14.93
N GLU A 31 -7.35 -15.05 -15.30
CA GLU A 31 -7.69 -13.62 -15.29
C GLU A 31 -7.13 -12.98 -14.01
N LEU A 32 -5.97 -12.32 -14.12
CA LEU A 32 -5.23 -11.77 -12.98
C LEU A 32 -6.09 -10.66 -12.40
N GLN A 33 -6.84 -11.02 -11.39
CA GLN A 33 -7.62 -10.06 -10.61
C GLN A 33 -6.66 -9.06 -9.97
N HIS A 34 -7.05 -7.79 -9.89
CA HIS A 34 -6.32 -6.78 -9.14
C HIS A 34 -6.15 -7.27 -7.70
N GLU A 35 -4.95 -7.70 -7.36
CA GLU A 35 -4.59 -8.16 -6.02
C GLU A 35 -3.73 -7.09 -5.35
N CYS A 36 -3.74 -7.03 -4.05
CA CYS A 36 -2.99 -6.03 -3.30
C CYS A 36 -2.72 -6.56 -1.90
N THR A 37 -1.68 -6.03 -1.26
CA THR A 37 -1.46 -6.24 0.18
C THR A 37 -1.13 -4.89 0.81
N SER A 38 -1.84 -4.54 1.88
CA SER A 38 -1.65 -3.26 2.58
C SER A 38 -1.64 -3.45 4.08
N TRP A 39 -0.94 -2.57 4.78
CA TRP A 39 -0.91 -2.57 6.24
C TRP A 39 -0.77 -1.16 6.80
N ILE A 40 -1.31 -0.97 7.99
CA ILE A 40 -1.12 0.21 8.85
C ILE A 40 -0.22 -0.20 10.01
N VAL A 41 0.77 0.63 10.32
CA VAL A 41 1.60 0.53 11.54
C VAL A 41 1.52 1.86 12.25
N LEU A 42 1.09 1.87 13.51
CA LEU A 42 0.99 3.09 14.28
C LEU A 42 2.30 3.41 15.01
N SER A 43 2.38 4.64 15.45
CA SER A 43 3.58 5.29 15.99
C SER A 43 4.16 4.61 17.25
N ASP A 44 3.32 3.88 18.00
CA ASP A 44 3.75 3.07 19.13
C ASP A 44 4.70 1.92 18.73
N LEU A 45 4.68 1.51 17.46
CA LEU A 45 5.54 0.45 16.91
C LEU A 45 6.64 0.97 15.97
N THR A 46 6.63 2.23 15.58
CA THR A 46 7.62 2.79 14.65
C THR A 46 8.77 3.48 15.37
N LYS A 47 9.97 3.45 14.80
CA LYS A 47 11.17 4.08 15.39
C LYS A 47 11.05 5.60 15.45
N ASN A 48 10.45 6.22 14.45
CA ASN A 48 10.37 7.68 14.32
C ASN A 48 9.10 8.28 14.94
N ASN A 49 8.30 7.49 15.67
CA ASN A 49 7.03 7.91 16.26
C ASN A 49 6.07 8.53 15.22
N THR A 50 6.08 7.98 13.99
CA THR A 50 5.20 8.34 12.87
C THR A 50 4.23 7.22 12.58
N ASN A 51 3.07 7.51 12.00
CA ASN A 51 2.15 6.50 11.51
C ASN A 51 2.49 6.14 10.06
N ILE A 52 2.39 4.85 9.68
CA ILE A 52 2.75 4.37 8.34
C ILE A 52 1.59 3.57 7.75
N LEU A 53 1.16 3.94 6.54
CA LEU A 53 0.30 3.12 5.69
C LEU A 53 1.12 2.64 4.50
N HIS A 54 1.25 1.32 4.38
CA HIS A 54 1.94 0.70 3.24
C HIS A 54 0.97 -0.04 2.32
N LYS A 55 1.31 -0.06 1.01
CA LYS A 55 0.59 -0.84 0.02
C LYS A 55 1.53 -1.36 -1.07
N ASN A 56 1.47 -2.68 -1.31
CA ASN A 56 1.85 -3.30 -2.57
C ASN A 56 0.62 -3.33 -3.48
N ARG A 57 0.74 -2.76 -4.66
CA ARG A 57 -0.30 -2.76 -5.67
C ARG A 57 0.01 -3.79 -6.74
N ASP A 58 -0.89 -4.75 -6.90
CA ASP A 58 -0.80 -5.74 -7.94
C ASP A 58 -1.87 -5.43 -8.99
N ALA A 59 -1.45 -5.12 -10.20
CA ALA A 59 -2.33 -4.79 -11.29
C ALA A 59 -1.69 -5.13 -12.64
N LEU A 60 -2.50 -5.49 -13.62
CA LEU A 60 -2.05 -5.80 -14.98
C LEU A 60 -1.51 -4.57 -15.71
N SER A 61 -2.01 -3.40 -15.36
CA SER A 61 -1.54 -2.14 -15.94
C SER A 61 -0.10 -1.86 -15.51
N ARG A 62 0.75 -1.54 -16.48
CA ARG A 62 2.16 -1.20 -16.32
C ARG A 62 2.37 0.25 -16.70
N LYS A 63 1.69 1.17 -15.99
CA LYS A 63 1.71 2.61 -16.24
C LYS A 63 1.65 3.40 -14.94
N SER A 64 2.29 2.89 -13.89
CA SER A 64 2.34 3.59 -12.61
C SER A 64 3.03 4.94 -12.75
N CYS A 65 2.41 5.97 -12.22
CA CYS A 65 2.94 7.32 -12.24
C CYS A 65 2.50 8.13 -11.01
N VAL A 66 3.19 9.22 -10.76
CA VAL A 66 2.75 10.25 -9.81
C VAL A 66 1.58 11.01 -10.40
N ILE A 67 0.59 11.30 -9.58
CA ILE A 67 -0.61 12.05 -9.94
C ILE A 67 -0.80 13.16 -8.91
N PHE A 68 -0.98 14.37 -9.35
CA PHE A 68 -1.37 15.48 -8.49
C PHE A 68 -2.88 15.74 -8.57
N SER A 69 -3.42 16.32 -7.51
CA SER A 69 -4.79 16.86 -7.53
C SER A 69 -4.94 17.88 -8.67
N PRO A 70 -6.12 17.97 -9.30
CA PRO A 70 -6.39 19.03 -10.25
C PRO A 70 -6.13 20.41 -9.66
N LYS A 71 -5.73 21.38 -10.50
CA LYS A 71 -5.42 22.76 -10.06
C LYS A 71 -6.57 23.41 -9.29
N ASN A 72 -7.82 23.12 -9.70
CA ASN A 72 -9.05 23.61 -9.09
C ASN A 72 -9.60 22.69 -7.97
N SER A 73 -8.87 21.64 -7.57
CA SER A 73 -9.28 20.81 -6.46
C SER A 73 -9.32 21.63 -5.17
N ARG A 74 -10.36 21.42 -4.37
CA ARG A 74 -10.51 22.05 -3.05
C ARG A 74 -9.35 21.69 -2.12
N ARG A 75 -8.85 20.45 -2.24
CA ARG A 75 -7.70 19.97 -1.47
C ARG A 75 -6.57 19.56 -2.40
N LYS A 76 -5.36 19.86 -1.99
CA LYS A 76 -4.17 19.36 -2.66
C LYS A 76 -3.85 17.96 -2.14
N TRP A 77 -3.47 17.08 -3.05
CA TRP A 77 -2.99 15.75 -2.75
C TRP A 77 -2.01 15.26 -3.82
N ILE A 78 -1.17 14.32 -3.43
CA ILE A 78 -0.26 13.59 -4.31
C ILE A 78 -0.57 12.09 -4.18
N ALA A 79 -0.52 11.36 -5.28
CA ALA A 79 -0.86 9.95 -5.34
C ALA A 79 0.00 9.17 -6.32
N ILE A 80 0.02 7.86 -6.14
CA ILE A 80 0.50 6.90 -7.13
C ILE A 80 -0.70 6.17 -7.70
N GLY A 81 -0.73 6.07 -9.02
CA GLY A 81 -1.84 5.44 -9.72
C GLY A 81 -1.51 5.16 -11.18
N ASP A 82 -2.54 5.04 -12.00
CA ASP A 82 -2.44 4.61 -13.38
C ASP A 82 -3.44 5.38 -14.26
N GLY A 83 -2.97 6.02 -15.32
CA GLY A 83 -3.84 6.71 -16.26
C GLY A 83 -4.75 7.77 -15.61
N GLY A 84 -4.28 8.47 -14.57
CA GLY A 84 -5.05 9.44 -13.80
C GLY A 84 -5.98 8.84 -12.73
N GLN A 85 -5.93 7.51 -12.52
CA GLN A 85 -6.71 6.81 -11.50
C GLN A 85 -5.88 6.63 -10.22
N THR A 86 -6.38 7.12 -9.10
CA THR A 86 -5.70 7.18 -7.81
C THR A 86 -5.85 5.85 -7.05
N ALA A 87 -4.76 5.10 -6.86
CA ALA A 87 -4.77 3.83 -6.14
C ALA A 87 -4.34 3.95 -4.67
N MET A 88 -3.49 4.90 -4.35
CA MET A 88 -2.96 5.24 -3.05
C MET A 88 -2.39 6.65 -3.09
N GLY A 89 -2.56 7.42 -2.04
CA GLY A 89 -2.11 8.82 -2.00
C GLY A 89 -2.32 9.49 -0.66
N MET A 90 -1.88 10.72 -0.56
CA MET A 90 -1.93 11.52 0.65
C MET A 90 -2.35 12.96 0.34
N THR A 91 -3.24 13.51 1.16
CA THR A 91 -3.62 14.93 1.08
C THR A 91 -2.54 15.82 1.66
N ALA A 92 -2.58 17.10 1.30
CA ALA A 92 -1.70 18.12 1.89
C ALA A 92 -1.93 18.33 3.40
N THR A 93 -2.95 17.72 3.99
CA THR A 93 -3.20 17.73 5.45
C THR A 93 -2.65 16.49 6.14
N GLY A 94 -2.05 15.54 5.39
CA GLY A 94 -1.48 14.30 5.92
C GLY A 94 -2.49 13.15 6.04
N LEU A 95 -3.69 13.24 5.45
CA LEU A 95 -4.57 12.08 5.31
C LEU A 95 -4.02 11.14 4.24
N ALA A 96 -3.52 9.98 4.62
CA ALA A 96 -3.13 8.89 3.73
C ALA A 96 -4.31 7.98 3.43
N GLY A 97 -4.45 7.56 2.16
CA GLY A 97 -5.49 6.65 1.72
C GLY A 97 -4.98 5.63 0.70
N ALA A 98 -5.44 4.39 0.83
CA ALA A 98 -5.18 3.32 -0.13
C ALA A 98 -6.40 2.40 -0.27
N MET A 99 -6.52 1.74 -1.42
CA MET A 99 -7.60 0.78 -1.64
C MET A 99 -7.08 -0.56 -2.16
N ASN A 100 -7.59 -1.65 -1.61
CA ASN A 100 -7.48 -2.99 -2.19
C ASN A 100 -8.83 -3.40 -2.77
N SER A 101 -8.82 -4.20 -3.84
CA SER A 101 -10.01 -4.96 -4.22
C SER A 101 -10.41 -5.85 -3.05
N GLY A 102 -11.68 -5.87 -2.72
CA GLY A 102 -12.25 -6.83 -1.78
C GLY A 102 -12.59 -8.15 -2.47
N GLU A 103 -13.32 -8.98 -1.78
CA GLU A 103 -13.76 -10.28 -2.24
C GLU A 103 -14.84 -10.16 -3.34
N LEU A 104 -14.99 -11.21 -4.14
CA LEU A 104 -16.21 -11.43 -4.90
C LEU A 104 -17.40 -11.46 -3.94
N CYS A 105 -18.49 -10.78 -4.27
CA CYS A 105 -19.59 -10.62 -3.33
C CYS A 105 -20.97 -10.88 -3.93
N ILE A 106 -21.94 -11.29 -3.07
CA ILE A 106 -23.31 -11.60 -3.46
C ILE A 106 -24.14 -10.35 -3.76
N ASN A 107 -23.76 -9.20 -3.26
CA ASN A 107 -24.48 -7.92 -3.41
C ASN A 107 -23.68 -6.93 -4.25
N ALA A 108 -23.01 -7.43 -5.29
CA ALA A 108 -22.28 -6.56 -6.20
C ALA A 108 -23.24 -5.62 -6.94
N PRO A 109 -22.88 -4.34 -7.07
CA PRO A 109 -23.69 -3.39 -7.81
C PRO A 109 -23.63 -3.67 -9.31
N THR A 110 -24.75 -3.48 -10.00
CA THR A 110 -24.86 -3.68 -11.44
C THR A 110 -24.73 -2.39 -12.26
N ASP A 111 -24.92 -1.23 -11.65
CA ASP A 111 -24.88 0.07 -12.31
C ASP A 111 -23.45 0.61 -12.42
N ASN A 112 -22.85 0.47 -13.60
CA ASN A 112 -21.48 0.93 -13.90
C ASN A 112 -21.33 2.45 -14.09
N LYS A 113 -22.41 3.24 -14.00
CA LYS A 113 -22.36 4.71 -14.05
C LYS A 113 -21.91 5.32 -12.72
N LYS A 114 -21.91 4.54 -11.64
CA LYS A 114 -21.49 4.96 -10.30
C LYS A 114 -19.96 4.98 -10.17
N LYS A 115 -19.46 5.47 -9.03
CA LYS A 115 -18.02 5.58 -8.78
C LYS A 115 -17.37 4.22 -8.59
N ALA A 116 -16.41 3.89 -9.44
CA ALA A 116 -15.50 2.76 -9.22
C ALA A 116 -14.56 3.05 -8.04
N PRO A 117 -13.94 2.02 -7.41
CA PRO A 117 -13.12 2.18 -6.20
C PRO A 117 -12.05 3.29 -6.29
N LEU A 118 -11.33 3.39 -7.41
CA LEU A 118 -10.29 4.41 -7.60
C LEU A 118 -10.88 5.84 -7.65
N LYS A 119 -12.11 6.00 -8.17
CA LYS A 119 -12.85 7.27 -8.14
C LYS A 119 -13.39 7.58 -6.74
N VAL A 120 -13.75 6.55 -5.96
CA VAL A 120 -14.14 6.70 -4.55
C VAL A 120 -12.97 7.19 -3.73
N LEU A 121 -11.78 6.56 -3.86
CA LEU A 121 -10.59 7.04 -3.15
C LEU A 121 -10.25 8.48 -3.51
N ARG A 122 -10.33 8.83 -4.80
CA ARG A 122 -10.12 10.21 -5.25
C ARG A 122 -11.12 11.17 -4.60
N ALA A 123 -12.42 10.81 -4.55
CA ALA A 123 -13.43 11.65 -3.91
C ALA A 123 -13.15 11.87 -2.42
N VAL A 124 -12.58 10.88 -1.72
CA VAL A 124 -12.11 11.04 -0.34
C VAL A 124 -10.95 12.03 -0.28
N LEU A 125 -9.89 11.85 -1.10
CA LEU A 125 -8.74 12.75 -1.10
C LEU A 125 -9.12 14.20 -1.49
N ASP A 126 -10.12 14.38 -2.36
CA ASP A 126 -10.63 15.70 -2.76
C ASP A 126 -11.43 16.39 -1.64
N SER A 127 -11.95 15.66 -0.64
CA SER A 127 -12.94 16.22 0.30
C SER A 127 -12.64 16.04 1.79
N CYS A 128 -11.71 15.16 2.19
CA CYS A 128 -11.45 14.81 3.58
C CYS A 128 -10.07 15.27 4.04
N ASP A 129 -9.96 15.64 5.32
CA ASP A 129 -8.71 16.05 5.98
C ASP A 129 -8.23 15.02 7.02
N THR A 130 -9.15 14.16 7.53
CA THR A 130 -8.85 13.17 8.57
C THR A 130 -9.35 11.79 8.18
N ALA A 131 -8.79 10.76 8.81
CA ALA A 131 -9.19 9.38 8.58
C ALA A 131 -10.65 9.11 8.99
N ALA A 132 -11.14 9.75 10.04
CA ALA A 132 -12.55 9.68 10.45
C ALA A 132 -13.49 10.29 9.39
N GLN A 133 -13.15 11.47 8.84
CA GLN A 133 -13.92 12.08 7.74
C GLN A 133 -13.93 11.17 6.49
N ALA A 134 -12.84 10.47 6.21
CA ALA A 134 -12.78 9.52 5.11
C ALA A 134 -13.78 8.36 5.30
N VAL A 135 -13.92 7.84 6.52
CA VAL A 135 -14.93 6.82 6.87
C VAL A 135 -16.35 7.36 6.65
N ASP A 136 -16.63 8.57 7.10
CA ASP A 136 -17.96 9.17 6.94
C ASP A 136 -18.26 9.43 5.46
N LYS A 137 -17.25 9.80 4.65
CA LYS A 137 -17.41 9.92 3.20
C LYS A 137 -17.74 8.59 2.52
N ILE A 138 -17.16 7.47 2.97
CA ILE A 138 -17.53 6.14 2.47
C ILE A 138 -18.99 5.85 2.83
N LYS A 139 -19.43 6.10 4.07
CA LYS A 139 -20.83 5.92 4.48
C LYS A 139 -21.80 6.73 3.61
N GLU A 140 -21.48 8.01 3.38
CA GLU A 140 -22.26 8.91 2.52
C GLU A 140 -22.41 8.34 1.09
N LEU A 141 -21.30 7.93 0.46
CA LEU A 141 -21.30 7.38 -0.89
C LEU A 141 -22.10 6.08 -1.00
N LEU A 142 -22.00 5.20 -0.01
CA LEU A 142 -22.78 3.96 0.02
C LEU A 142 -24.27 4.24 0.26
N ALA A 143 -24.63 5.13 1.17
CA ALA A 143 -26.01 5.53 1.43
C ALA A 143 -26.67 6.17 0.20
N ALA A 144 -25.91 6.96 -0.57
CA ALA A 144 -26.35 7.52 -1.84
C ALA A 144 -26.40 6.50 -2.99
N GLY A 145 -25.93 5.26 -2.78
CA GLY A 145 -25.79 4.26 -3.82
C GLY A 145 -24.78 4.67 -4.92
N ASP A 146 -23.80 5.52 -4.60
CA ASP A 146 -22.84 6.08 -5.55
C ASP A 146 -21.52 5.31 -5.56
N TYR A 147 -21.62 3.98 -5.52
CA TYR A 147 -20.49 3.05 -5.60
C TYR A 147 -20.79 1.92 -6.56
N TRP A 148 -19.80 1.54 -7.35
CA TRP A 148 -19.86 0.39 -8.24
C TRP A 148 -18.51 -0.32 -8.32
N TYR A 149 -18.51 -1.64 -8.19
CA TYR A 149 -17.38 -2.48 -8.52
C TYR A 149 -17.90 -3.84 -8.98
N LYS A 150 -17.61 -4.18 -10.24
CA LYS A 150 -18.12 -5.42 -10.87
C LYS A 150 -17.79 -6.62 -9.99
N ASP A 151 -18.81 -7.32 -9.52
CA ASP A 151 -18.73 -8.58 -8.77
C ASP A 151 -17.89 -8.55 -7.49
N LYS A 152 -17.41 -7.39 -7.05
CA LYS A 152 -16.49 -7.25 -5.91
C LYS A 152 -16.94 -6.20 -4.91
N GLY A 153 -16.47 -6.37 -3.68
CA GLY A 153 -16.41 -5.29 -2.73
C GLY A 153 -15.02 -4.62 -2.70
N SER A 154 -14.78 -3.81 -1.70
CA SER A 154 -13.54 -3.08 -1.52
C SER A 154 -13.04 -3.13 -0.08
N ILE A 155 -11.74 -2.90 0.08
CA ILE A 155 -11.08 -2.69 1.37
C ILE A 155 -10.31 -1.38 1.26
N PHE A 156 -10.68 -0.39 2.07
CA PHE A 156 -10.00 0.90 2.10
C PHE A 156 -9.28 1.10 3.41
N PHE A 157 -8.12 1.73 3.30
CA PHE A 157 -7.27 2.09 4.42
C PHE A 157 -7.18 3.60 4.47
N PHE A 158 -7.42 4.16 5.64
CA PHE A 158 -7.23 5.58 5.91
C PHE A 158 -6.38 5.74 7.16
N LEU A 159 -5.44 6.65 7.10
CA LEU A 159 -4.50 6.93 8.17
C LEU A 159 -4.24 8.42 8.25
N ASP A 160 -4.27 8.98 9.45
CA ASP A 160 -3.83 10.33 9.70
C ASP A 160 -2.82 10.40 10.88
N ALA A 161 -2.56 11.60 11.37
CA ALA A 161 -1.61 11.84 12.46
C ALA A 161 -2.03 11.17 13.80
N LYS A 162 -3.30 10.78 13.96
CA LYS A 162 -3.87 10.29 15.22
C LYS A 162 -4.19 8.82 15.19
N GLU A 163 -4.80 8.34 14.10
CA GLU A 163 -5.49 7.06 14.05
C GLU A 163 -5.57 6.49 12.65
N GLY A 164 -5.90 5.21 12.56
CA GLY A 164 -6.14 4.52 11.30
C GLY A 164 -7.50 3.83 11.24
N TYR A 165 -8.01 3.63 10.04
CA TYR A 165 -9.24 2.88 9.78
C TYR A 165 -9.08 1.93 8.61
N ILE A 166 -9.70 0.75 8.71
CA ILE A 166 -9.91 -0.18 7.60
C ILE A 166 -11.41 -0.34 7.39
N CYS A 167 -11.86 0.07 6.21
CA CYS A 167 -13.24 -0.04 5.77
C CYS A 167 -13.36 -1.24 4.82
N GLU A 168 -14.15 -2.25 5.19
CA GLU A 168 -14.49 -3.38 4.34
C GLU A 168 -15.94 -3.25 3.93
N PHE A 169 -16.23 -3.24 2.61
CA PHE A 169 -17.58 -2.96 2.16
C PHE A 169 -17.95 -3.58 0.82
N THR A 170 -19.27 -3.80 0.67
CA THR A 170 -19.95 -4.05 -0.60
C THR A 170 -20.72 -2.79 -1.00
N ALA A 171 -21.58 -2.86 -2.01
CA ALA A 171 -22.46 -1.73 -2.36
C ALA A 171 -23.49 -1.38 -1.28
N LYS A 172 -23.76 -2.28 -0.34
CA LYS A 172 -24.84 -2.12 0.65
C LYS A 172 -24.39 -2.30 2.10
N ASN A 173 -23.22 -2.90 2.31
CA ASN A 173 -22.77 -3.28 3.65
C ASN A 173 -21.37 -2.71 3.88
N LEU A 174 -21.15 -2.15 5.05
CA LEU A 174 -19.89 -1.57 5.50
C LEU A 174 -19.58 -2.04 6.92
N THR A 175 -18.36 -2.48 7.12
CA THR A 175 -17.76 -2.63 8.45
C THR A 175 -16.48 -1.83 8.54
N VAL A 176 -16.18 -1.33 9.73
CA VAL A 176 -15.05 -0.44 9.97
C VAL A 176 -14.25 -0.96 11.16
N GLN A 177 -12.96 -1.21 10.94
CA GLN A 177 -12.00 -1.43 12.03
C GLN A 177 -11.33 -0.09 12.34
N HIS A 178 -11.41 0.36 13.60
CA HIS A 178 -10.67 1.50 14.12
C HIS A 178 -9.36 1.02 14.74
N ILE A 179 -8.25 1.66 14.41
CA ILE A 179 -6.89 1.28 14.83
C ILE A 179 -6.27 2.48 15.54
N THR A 180 -6.05 2.35 16.86
CA THR A 180 -5.50 3.39 17.73
C THR A 180 -4.11 3.04 18.27
N SER A 181 -3.67 1.78 18.09
CA SER A 181 -2.34 1.27 18.46
C SER A 181 -2.00 0.03 17.65
N GLY A 182 -0.73 -0.34 17.57
CA GLY A 182 -0.29 -1.57 16.95
C GLY A 182 -0.26 -1.50 15.42
N PHE A 183 -0.55 -2.62 14.78
CA PHE A 183 -0.63 -2.70 13.32
C PHE A 183 -1.79 -3.58 12.84
N SER A 184 -2.20 -3.41 11.59
CA SER A 184 -3.22 -4.26 10.95
C SER A 184 -2.90 -4.47 9.48
N VAL A 185 -3.13 -5.68 8.97
CA VAL A 185 -2.82 -6.12 7.61
C VAL A 185 -4.08 -6.59 6.89
N ARG A 186 -4.23 -6.28 5.60
CA ARG A 186 -5.20 -6.89 4.70
C ARG A 186 -4.58 -7.17 3.34
N ALA A 187 -4.98 -8.29 2.77
CA ALA A 187 -4.83 -8.52 1.33
C ALA A 187 -6.15 -8.23 0.61
N ASN A 188 -6.77 -9.23 -0.02
CA ASN A 188 -8.03 -9.09 -0.76
C ASN A 188 -9.17 -9.89 -0.13
N ILE A 189 -9.07 -10.24 1.14
CA ILE A 189 -10.10 -10.91 1.93
C ILE A 189 -10.59 -10.02 3.06
N TRP A 190 -11.87 -10.12 3.38
CA TRP A 190 -12.49 -9.41 4.49
C TRP A 190 -12.20 -10.11 5.81
N MET A 191 -11.83 -9.34 6.82
CA MET A 191 -11.52 -9.84 8.15
C MET A 191 -12.40 -9.24 9.24
N ASN A 192 -13.11 -8.16 8.92
CA ASN A 192 -14.01 -7.55 9.88
C ASN A 192 -15.24 -8.44 10.13
N PRO A 193 -15.73 -8.54 11.36
CA PRO A 193 -16.87 -9.38 11.70
C PRO A 193 -18.07 -9.13 10.79
N GLY A 194 -18.71 -10.20 10.34
CA GLY A 194 -19.93 -10.16 9.53
C GLY A 194 -19.71 -9.97 8.02
N MET A 195 -18.54 -9.50 7.58
CA MET A 195 -18.30 -9.29 6.14
C MET A 195 -18.19 -10.59 5.36
N GLN A 196 -17.72 -11.67 5.97
CA GLN A 196 -17.57 -12.98 5.33
C GLN A 196 -18.90 -13.55 4.80
N THR A 197 -20.03 -13.17 5.39
CA THR A 197 -21.37 -13.61 4.92
C THR A 197 -21.71 -13.13 3.50
N TYR A 198 -21.01 -12.11 3.01
CA TYR A 198 -21.21 -11.54 1.68
C TYR A 198 -20.21 -12.09 0.64
N SER A 199 -19.25 -12.91 1.08
CA SER A 199 -18.21 -13.46 0.20
C SER A 199 -18.73 -14.54 -0.74
N ARG A 200 -18.24 -14.50 -2.00
CA ARG A 200 -18.35 -15.56 -2.99
C ARG A 200 -16.99 -16.02 -3.49
N ASN A 201 -15.93 -15.76 -2.71
CA ASN A 201 -14.58 -16.15 -3.11
C ASN A 201 -14.47 -17.66 -3.31
N THR A 202 -13.68 -18.04 -4.30
CA THR A 202 -13.20 -19.42 -4.42
C THR A 202 -12.16 -19.71 -3.32
N VAL A 203 -11.99 -20.99 -2.99
CA VAL A 203 -10.97 -21.43 -2.04
C VAL A 203 -9.57 -20.96 -2.48
N SER A 204 -9.26 -21.03 -3.77
CA SER A 204 -7.96 -20.57 -4.30
C SER A 204 -7.71 -19.08 -4.05
N ASN A 205 -8.68 -18.21 -4.38
CA ASN A 205 -8.56 -16.77 -4.16
C ASN A 205 -8.41 -16.42 -2.67
N TYR A 206 -9.13 -17.15 -1.81
CA TYR A 206 -9.02 -16.99 -0.37
C TYR A 206 -7.61 -17.36 0.12
N LEU A 207 -7.08 -18.51 -0.29
CA LEU A 207 -5.77 -19.01 0.12
C LEU A 207 -4.62 -18.10 -0.34
N ASP A 208 -4.67 -17.59 -1.57
CA ASP A 208 -3.69 -16.64 -2.09
C ASP A 208 -3.63 -15.36 -1.26
N SER A 209 -4.80 -14.81 -0.95
CA SER A 209 -4.92 -13.60 -0.13
C SER A 209 -4.50 -13.83 1.32
N ALA A 210 -4.94 -14.94 1.91
CA ALA A 210 -4.58 -15.31 3.29
C ALA A 210 -3.06 -15.51 3.43
N ALA A 211 -2.41 -16.16 2.44
CA ALA A 211 -0.97 -16.35 2.45
C ALA A 211 -0.19 -15.04 2.40
N ARG A 212 -0.59 -14.07 1.56
CA ARG A 212 0.05 -12.75 1.50
C ARG A 212 -0.17 -11.97 2.81
N MET A 213 -1.40 -11.99 3.32
CA MET A 213 -1.72 -11.35 4.59
C MET A 213 -0.88 -11.94 5.74
N TYR A 214 -0.81 -13.27 5.84
CA TYR A 214 0.00 -13.94 6.86
C TYR A 214 1.49 -13.58 6.76
N ARG A 215 2.05 -13.49 5.55
CA ARG A 215 3.46 -13.12 5.35
C ARG A 215 3.77 -11.68 5.75
N ALA A 216 2.86 -10.75 5.45
CA ALA A 216 3.03 -9.38 5.91
C ALA A 216 2.92 -9.31 7.44
N TYR A 217 1.91 -9.99 8.01
CA TYR A 217 1.70 -10.06 9.46
C TYR A 217 2.90 -10.68 10.19
N SER A 218 3.34 -11.86 9.75
CA SER A 218 4.50 -12.57 10.31
C SER A 218 5.77 -11.73 10.16
N GLY A 219 5.99 -11.12 8.97
CA GLY A 219 7.15 -10.27 8.75
C GLY A 219 7.21 -9.02 9.65
N LEU A 220 6.06 -8.41 9.95
CA LEU A 220 5.99 -7.29 10.89
C LEU A 220 6.24 -7.74 12.34
N ASN A 221 5.68 -8.89 12.75
CA ASN A 221 5.98 -9.45 14.08
C ASN A 221 7.46 -9.82 14.22
N ASP A 222 8.06 -10.51 13.23
CA ASP A 222 9.48 -10.86 13.25
C ASP A 222 10.38 -9.60 13.43
N LEU A 223 10.01 -8.49 12.80
CA LEU A 223 10.71 -7.21 12.95
C LEU A 223 10.55 -6.65 14.38
N LEU A 224 9.35 -6.71 14.95
CA LEU A 224 9.11 -6.26 16.32
C LEU A 224 9.85 -7.12 17.34
N ASP A 225 9.82 -8.44 17.16
CA ASP A 225 10.50 -9.39 18.05
C ASP A 225 12.04 -9.23 18.00
N THR A 226 12.60 -8.89 16.83
CA THR A 226 14.04 -8.78 16.64
C THR A 226 14.59 -7.38 16.89
N LYS A 227 13.83 -6.33 16.58
CA LYS A 227 14.28 -4.92 16.62
C LYS A 227 13.52 -4.06 17.62
N GLY A 228 12.38 -4.53 18.14
CA GLY A 228 11.49 -3.79 19.03
C GLY A 228 10.70 -2.65 18.37
N LYS A 229 11.18 -2.12 17.25
CA LYS A 229 10.55 -1.05 16.47
C LYS A 229 10.75 -1.28 14.98
N ILE A 230 9.81 -0.79 14.18
CA ILE A 230 9.82 -0.90 12.72
C ILE A 230 10.36 0.40 12.10
N GLU A 231 11.27 0.27 11.15
CA GLU A 231 11.80 1.37 10.33
C GLU A 231 11.28 1.28 8.88
N LEU A 232 11.36 2.38 8.13
CA LEU A 232 10.93 2.38 6.72
C LEU A 232 11.74 1.43 5.85
N LEU A 233 13.05 1.27 6.08
CA LEU A 233 13.87 0.31 5.34
C LEU A 233 13.40 -1.13 5.55
N ASP A 234 12.95 -1.47 6.76
CA ASP A 234 12.37 -2.78 7.05
C ASP A 234 11.09 -3.02 6.22
N ILE A 235 10.26 -1.98 6.08
CA ILE A 235 9.04 -2.04 5.27
C ILE A 235 9.39 -2.17 3.78
N PHE A 236 10.41 -1.46 3.28
CA PHE A 236 10.85 -1.58 1.89
C PHE A 236 11.33 -2.99 1.59
N GLU A 237 12.14 -3.58 2.49
CA GLU A 237 12.60 -4.96 2.35
C GLU A 237 11.43 -5.96 2.42
N LEU A 238 10.56 -5.83 3.42
CA LEU A 238 9.40 -6.70 3.59
C LEU A 238 8.50 -6.67 2.35
N SER A 239 8.24 -5.48 1.81
CA SER A 239 7.40 -5.30 0.63
C SER A 239 7.93 -6.02 -0.62
N ARG A 240 9.24 -6.24 -0.70
CA ARG A 240 9.94 -6.89 -1.82
C ARG A 240 10.09 -8.40 -1.67
N ARG A 241 9.63 -8.99 -0.56
CA ARG A 241 9.74 -10.44 -0.34
C ARG A 241 8.95 -11.20 -1.39
N HIS A 242 9.68 -11.98 -2.22
CA HIS A 242 9.11 -12.74 -3.34
C HIS A 242 9.26 -14.26 -3.17
N LYS A 243 10.18 -14.72 -2.30
CA LYS A 243 10.42 -16.15 -2.08
C LYS A 243 9.32 -16.75 -1.22
N MET A 244 8.87 -17.94 -1.63
CA MET A 244 7.98 -18.77 -0.85
C MET A 244 8.78 -19.60 0.16
N PRO A 245 8.26 -19.88 1.36
CA PRO A 245 8.86 -20.87 2.24
C PRO A 245 9.02 -22.19 1.50
N LYS A 246 10.15 -22.90 1.76
CA LYS A 246 10.42 -24.20 1.14
C LYS A 246 9.30 -25.18 1.46
N GLY A 247 8.75 -25.85 0.44
CA GLY A 247 7.62 -26.75 0.59
C GLY A 247 6.22 -26.10 0.52
N SER A 248 6.14 -24.79 0.34
CA SER A 248 4.86 -24.08 0.12
C SER A 248 4.49 -24.13 -1.35
N SER A 249 3.43 -24.89 -1.70
CA SER A 249 2.89 -24.99 -3.05
C SER A 249 1.79 -23.98 -3.34
N GLN A 250 1.34 -23.21 -2.35
CA GLN A 250 0.17 -22.35 -2.45
C GLN A 250 0.43 -20.93 -1.93
N GLY A 251 -0.30 -19.99 -2.51
CA GLY A 251 -0.27 -18.59 -2.14
C GLY A 251 0.88 -17.82 -2.79
N ARG A 252 0.64 -16.57 -3.10
CA ARG A 252 1.61 -15.67 -3.74
C ARG A 252 2.46 -14.95 -2.71
N SER A 253 3.67 -14.58 -3.09
CA SER A 253 4.54 -13.75 -2.27
C SER A 253 4.02 -12.30 -2.18
N LEU A 254 4.57 -11.50 -1.27
CA LEU A 254 4.21 -10.08 -1.15
C LEU A 254 4.54 -9.29 -2.41
N CYS A 255 5.66 -9.62 -3.07
CA CYS A 255 6.04 -9.08 -4.36
C CYS A 255 6.13 -10.20 -5.38
N PHE A 256 5.37 -10.12 -6.46
CA PHE A 256 5.35 -11.10 -7.55
C PHE A 256 5.22 -10.40 -8.91
N GLY A 257 5.16 -11.16 -10.00
CA GLY A 257 5.23 -10.63 -11.37
C GLY A 257 4.17 -9.60 -11.77
N ALA A 258 3.08 -9.45 -11.01
CA ALA A 258 2.05 -8.44 -11.24
C ALA A 258 2.14 -7.23 -10.29
N THR A 259 3.09 -7.22 -9.32
CA THR A 259 3.26 -6.08 -8.43
C THR A 259 3.84 -4.91 -9.23
N ASN A 260 3.05 -3.87 -9.43
CA ASN A 260 3.40 -2.76 -10.31
C ASN A 260 3.78 -1.46 -9.60
N SER A 261 3.64 -1.41 -8.30
CA SER A 261 4.15 -0.34 -7.45
C SER A 261 4.04 -0.72 -5.98
N ALA A 262 4.89 -0.12 -5.15
CA ALA A 262 4.78 -0.20 -3.70
C ALA A 262 4.99 1.18 -3.09
N VAL A 263 4.20 1.50 -2.08
CA VAL A 263 4.21 2.83 -1.45
C VAL A 263 4.12 2.71 0.06
N SER A 264 4.99 3.43 0.76
CA SER A 264 4.89 3.66 2.20
C SER A 264 4.57 5.13 2.44
N MET A 265 3.41 5.40 2.99
CA MET A 265 2.94 6.75 3.35
C MET A 265 3.21 6.97 4.83
N GLU A 266 4.24 7.72 5.13
CA GLU A 266 4.61 8.09 6.49
C GLU A 266 3.92 9.39 6.87
N VAL A 267 3.10 9.35 7.93
CA VAL A 267 2.36 10.51 8.42
C VAL A 267 3.03 11.03 9.68
N ASP A 268 3.49 12.27 9.61
CA ASP A 268 4.03 13.00 10.76
C ASP A 268 2.90 13.42 11.71
N ARG A 269 3.12 13.31 13.02
CA ARG A 269 2.09 13.57 14.02
C ARG A 269 1.98 15.01 14.48
N GLU A 270 3.04 15.80 14.27
CA GLU A 270 3.14 17.19 14.74
C GLU A 270 2.91 18.19 13.60
N TYR A 271 3.53 17.92 12.43
CA TYR A 271 3.41 18.75 11.23
C TYR A 271 3.01 17.89 10.02
N PRO A 272 1.80 17.29 10.04
CA PRO A 272 1.41 16.33 9.00
C PRO A 272 1.35 16.95 7.61
N ASP A 273 1.14 18.24 7.53
CA ASP A 273 0.99 19.02 6.29
C ASP A 273 2.32 19.48 5.66
N VAL A 274 3.46 19.21 6.32
CA VAL A 274 4.80 19.54 5.80
C VAL A 274 5.72 18.32 5.82
N LEU A 275 5.76 17.59 6.96
CA LEU A 275 6.73 16.54 7.20
C LEU A 275 6.26 15.16 6.74
N SER A 276 4.95 14.96 6.46
CA SER A 276 4.47 13.69 5.92
C SER A 276 5.02 13.45 4.51
N THR A 277 5.33 12.19 4.22
CA THR A 277 6.04 11.82 2.99
C THR A 277 5.55 10.49 2.45
N ILE A 278 5.36 10.42 1.15
CA ILE A 278 5.14 9.19 0.41
C ILE A 278 6.51 8.67 -0.05
N TYR A 279 6.90 7.48 0.37
CA TYR A 279 8.05 6.78 -0.21
C TYR A 279 7.53 5.81 -1.27
N ALA A 280 7.88 6.03 -2.52
CA ALA A 280 7.30 5.31 -3.65
C ALA A 280 8.35 4.54 -4.45
N ALA A 281 8.09 3.24 -4.64
CA ALA A 281 8.69 2.41 -5.68
C ALA A 281 7.74 2.42 -6.89
N ILE A 282 7.99 3.31 -7.86
CA ILE A 282 7.18 3.47 -9.07
C ILE A 282 7.62 2.42 -10.09
N GLY A 283 6.72 1.53 -10.48
CA GLY A 283 7.04 0.33 -11.24
C GLY A 283 7.26 -0.88 -10.33
N HIS A 284 7.77 -1.99 -10.88
CA HIS A 284 7.96 -3.23 -10.13
C HIS A 284 8.96 -3.04 -8.96
N PRO A 285 8.58 -3.25 -7.67
CA PRO A 285 9.37 -2.83 -6.52
C PRO A 285 10.79 -3.42 -6.42
N ARG A 286 11.01 -4.59 -7.03
CA ARG A 286 12.34 -5.24 -7.08
C ARG A 286 13.22 -4.70 -8.20
N HIS A 287 12.69 -3.87 -9.09
CA HIS A 287 13.34 -3.34 -10.27
C HIS A 287 13.27 -1.81 -10.36
N THR A 288 13.04 -1.16 -9.23
CA THR A 288 13.09 0.28 -9.03
C THR A 288 13.53 0.58 -7.61
N VAL A 289 13.78 1.84 -7.30
CA VAL A 289 14.16 2.31 -5.97
C VAL A 289 13.01 3.06 -5.30
N TYR A 290 12.96 3.05 -3.97
CA TYR A 290 12.08 3.90 -3.18
C TYR A 290 12.63 5.32 -3.12
N ILE A 291 11.79 6.29 -3.45
CA ILE A 291 12.12 7.71 -3.43
C ILE A 291 11.10 8.49 -2.59
N PRO A 292 11.51 9.55 -1.86
CA PRO A 292 10.62 10.39 -1.08
C PRO A 292 9.84 11.34 -1.97
N LEU A 293 8.54 11.47 -1.72
CA LEU A 293 7.64 12.46 -2.31
C LEU A 293 7.01 13.25 -1.14
N PRO A 294 7.54 14.43 -0.79
CA PRO A 294 6.97 15.26 0.27
C PRO A 294 5.51 15.61 -0.03
N VAL A 295 4.63 15.55 0.96
CA VAL A 295 3.21 15.90 0.78
C VAL A 295 3.03 17.36 0.35
N CYS A 296 3.99 18.23 0.71
CA CYS A 296 4.02 19.64 0.37
C CYS A 296 4.63 19.94 -1.01
N THR A 297 5.04 18.93 -1.80
CA THR A 297 5.58 19.17 -3.15
C THR A 297 4.47 19.47 -4.15
N GLU A 298 4.75 20.38 -5.08
CA GLU A 298 3.83 20.74 -6.18
C GLU A 298 4.33 20.23 -7.54
N GLN A 299 5.52 19.65 -7.59
CA GLN A 299 6.14 19.16 -8.82
C GLN A 299 7.09 18.00 -8.53
N VAL A 300 7.27 17.15 -9.53
CA VAL A 300 8.24 16.04 -9.54
C VAL A 300 8.90 15.97 -10.90
N LEU A 301 9.86 15.06 -11.11
CA LEU A 301 10.49 14.86 -12.41
C LEU A 301 9.45 14.44 -13.46
N PRO A 302 9.56 14.92 -14.71
CA PRO A 302 8.66 14.56 -15.80
C PRO A 302 8.53 13.06 -16.01
N GLU A 303 9.61 12.30 -15.80
CA GLU A 303 9.66 10.84 -15.95
C GLU A 303 8.74 10.11 -14.98
N MET A 304 8.47 10.70 -13.81
CA MET A 304 7.54 10.15 -12.81
C MET A 304 6.08 10.42 -13.20
N LEU A 305 5.81 11.49 -13.96
CA LEU A 305 4.47 11.87 -14.39
C LEU A 305 4.03 11.13 -15.66
N ASN A 306 4.95 10.91 -16.59
CA ASN A 306 4.65 10.39 -17.93
C ASN A 306 4.85 8.87 -18.07
N GLY A 307 5.17 8.18 -16.98
CA GLY A 307 5.33 6.72 -16.94
C GLY A 307 6.69 6.21 -17.42
N LYS A 308 7.66 7.07 -17.74
CA LYS A 308 9.02 6.62 -18.13
C LYS A 308 9.74 5.92 -17.00
N TRP A 309 9.56 6.38 -15.76
CA TRP A 309 10.10 5.74 -14.57
C TRP A 309 9.60 4.29 -14.41
N ASP A 310 8.30 4.09 -14.52
CA ASP A 310 7.66 2.77 -14.53
C ASP A 310 8.18 1.90 -15.68
N ALA A 311 8.28 2.46 -16.89
CA ALA A 311 8.76 1.75 -18.06
C ALA A 311 10.22 1.24 -17.91
N ALA A 312 11.10 2.03 -17.30
CA ALA A 312 12.47 1.61 -16.99
C ALA A 312 12.51 0.42 -16.03
N SER A 313 11.69 0.47 -14.97
CA SER A 313 11.53 -0.62 -14.02
C SER A 313 11.06 -1.92 -14.71
N TRP A 314 10.03 -1.83 -15.57
CA TRP A 314 9.51 -3.01 -16.30
C TRP A 314 10.43 -3.53 -17.38
N LYS A 315 11.26 -2.67 -18.03
CA LYS A 315 12.32 -3.10 -18.92
C LYS A 315 13.29 -4.00 -18.15
N ARG A 316 13.76 -3.53 -16.99
CA ARG A 316 14.68 -4.31 -16.13
C ARG A 316 14.03 -5.60 -15.61
N PHE A 317 12.74 -5.60 -15.26
CA PHE A 317 12.03 -6.82 -14.88
C PHE A 317 11.99 -7.86 -16.02
N LYS A 318 11.77 -7.44 -17.26
CA LYS A 318 11.77 -8.33 -18.43
C LYS A 318 13.13 -8.97 -18.66
N GLU A 319 14.21 -8.22 -18.44
CA GLU A 319 15.59 -8.68 -18.64
C GLU A 319 16.02 -9.62 -17.52
N LEU A 320 15.79 -9.27 -16.26
CA LEU A 320 16.36 -9.93 -15.10
C LEU A 320 15.41 -10.90 -14.37
N LYS A 321 14.11 -10.80 -14.61
CA LYS A 321 13.04 -11.59 -13.96
C LYS A 321 12.90 -11.32 -12.45
N LEU A 322 11.88 -11.92 -11.84
CA LEU A 322 11.53 -11.73 -10.44
C LEU A 322 12.61 -12.19 -9.45
N SER A 323 13.33 -13.26 -9.79
CA SER A 323 14.31 -13.89 -8.90
C SER A 323 15.66 -13.16 -8.83
N ALA A 324 15.90 -12.18 -9.71
CA ALA A 324 17.15 -11.42 -9.69
C ALA A 324 17.39 -10.76 -8.32
N PRO A 325 18.61 -10.77 -7.80
CA PRO A 325 18.94 -10.03 -6.60
C PRO A 325 18.72 -8.52 -6.82
N ILE A 326 18.32 -7.83 -5.77
CA ILE A 326 18.31 -6.37 -5.77
C ILE A 326 19.77 -5.92 -5.73
N PRO A 327 20.22 -5.03 -6.62
CA PRO A 327 21.60 -4.56 -6.61
C PRO A 327 21.97 -3.91 -5.27
N GLU A 328 23.17 -4.18 -4.78
CA GLU A 328 23.66 -3.60 -3.52
C GLU A 328 23.70 -2.06 -3.58
N GLU A 329 24.06 -1.52 -4.72
CA GLU A 329 24.05 -0.08 -4.97
C GLU A 329 22.66 0.56 -4.76
N TRP A 330 21.57 -0.19 -5.02
CA TRP A 330 20.20 0.29 -4.82
C TRP A 330 19.80 0.29 -3.35
N THR A 331 20.15 -0.79 -2.64
CA THR A 331 19.89 -0.86 -1.19
C THR A 331 20.70 0.20 -0.44
N LYS A 332 21.94 0.44 -0.88
CA LYS A 332 22.78 1.53 -0.36
C LYS A 332 22.16 2.89 -0.67
N PHE A 333 21.77 3.13 -1.93
CA PHE A 333 21.10 4.37 -2.32
C PHE A 333 19.86 4.66 -1.46
N GLU A 334 19.01 3.66 -1.23
CA GLU A 334 17.80 3.82 -0.41
C GLU A 334 18.13 4.14 1.05
N ALA A 335 19.13 3.50 1.61
CA ALA A 335 19.58 3.77 2.98
C ALA A 335 20.15 5.19 3.09
N ASP A 336 21.03 5.59 2.20
CA ASP A 336 21.67 6.92 2.18
C ASP A 336 20.63 8.03 1.91
N SER A 337 19.74 7.81 0.95
CA SER A 337 18.64 8.72 0.62
C SER A 337 17.67 8.90 1.77
N LEU A 338 17.30 7.80 2.44
CA LEU A 338 16.43 7.86 3.61
C LEU A 338 17.10 8.62 4.76
N ALA A 339 18.38 8.35 5.06
CA ALA A 339 19.13 9.05 6.09
C ALA A 339 19.24 10.55 5.80
N THR A 340 19.56 10.91 4.53
CA THR A 340 19.63 12.31 4.08
C THR A 340 18.28 13.00 4.21
N TYR A 341 17.20 12.35 3.77
CA TYR A 341 15.86 12.92 3.83
C TYR A 341 15.35 13.03 5.27
N LYS A 342 15.64 12.06 6.14
CA LYS A 342 15.30 12.12 7.58
C LYS A 342 16.03 13.26 8.29
N LYS A 343 17.28 13.51 7.93
CA LYS A 343 18.01 14.70 8.42
C LYS A 343 17.31 15.98 7.97
N ALA A 344 16.93 16.10 6.70
CA ALA A 344 16.20 17.25 6.19
C ALA A 344 14.83 17.42 6.89
N GLN A 345 14.10 16.33 7.21
CA GLN A 345 12.86 16.41 8.01
C GLN A 345 13.13 16.95 9.44
N ALA A 346 14.23 16.55 10.07
CA ALA A 346 14.60 17.06 11.40
C ALA A 346 14.95 18.56 11.34
N ASP A 347 15.74 18.99 10.36
CA ASP A 347 16.10 20.39 10.14
C ASP A 347 14.84 21.23 9.79
N ALA A 348 13.96 20.71 8.94
CA ALA A 348 12.69 21.34 8.60
C ALA A 348 11.76 21.49 9.82
N ARG A 349 11.73 20.49 10.73
CA ARG A 349 11.01 20.58 11.99
C ARG A 349 11.55 21.71 12.89
N ALA A 350 12.86 21.89 12.94
CA ALA A 350 13.47 23.00 13.67
C ALA A 350 13.07 24.36 13.07
N LEU A 351 13.01 24.48 11.74
CA LEU A 351 12.53 25.68 11.05
C LEU A 351 11.03 25.94 11.33
N LEU A 352 10.19 24.88 11.32
CA LEU A 352 8.77 24.99 11.64
C LEU A 352 8.53 25.51 13.05
N LYS A 353 9.31 25.05 14.04
CA LYS A 353 9.27 25.55 15.43
C LYS A 353 9.65 27.04 15.54
N GLN A 354 10.42 27.55 14.57
CA GLN A 354 10.77 28.96 14.46
C GLN A 354 9.76 29.78 13.62
N GLY A 355 8.67 29.17 13.13
CA GLY A 355 7.71 29.81 12.23
C GLY A 355 8.17 29.96 10.77
N LYS A 356 9.32 29.39 10.41
CA LYS A 356 9.95 29.47 9.06
C LYS A 356 9.44 28.39 8.11
N ARG A 357 8.11 28.37 7.89
CA ARG A 357 7.44 27.33 7.12
C ARG A 357 7.92 27.25 5.67
N THR A 358 8.08 28.37 4.99
CA THR A 358 8.54 28.42 3.60
C THR A 358 9.93 27.81 3.43
N GLU A 359 10.84 28.12 4.36
CA GLU A 359 12.20 27.56 4.35
C GLU A 359 12.18 26.05 4.60
N ALA A 360 11.33 25.57 5.50
CA ALA A 360 11.16 24.15 5.76
C ALA A 360 10.67 23.38 4.52
N ILE A 361 9.65 23.91 3.83
CA ILE A 361 9.11 23.33 2.60
C ILE A 361 10.17 23.32 1.49
N LYS A 362 10.90 24.41 1.34
CA LYS A 362 11.98 24.53 0.34
C LYS A 362 13.06 23.47 0.60
N LEU A 363 13.52 23.34 1.83
CA LEU A 363 14.54 22.36 2.23
C LEU A 363 14.13 20.93 1.87
N LEU A 364 12.89 20.54 2.18
CA LEU A 364 12.38 19.20 1.87
C LEU A 364 12.28 18.95 0.38
N ASN A 365 11.80 19.93 -0.41
CA ASN A 365 11.67 19.81 -1.85
C ASN A 365 13.02 19.76 -2.55
N ASP A 366 13.98 20.59 -2.15
CA ASP A 366 15.33 20.59 -2.72
C ASP A 366 16.03 19.23 -2.43
N THR A 367 15.92 18.74 -1.20
CA THR A 367 16.48 17.42 -0.82
C THR A 367 15.84 16.29 -1.61
N ALA A 368 14.50 16.27 -1.71
CA ALA A 368 13.79 15.25 -2.48
C ALA A 368 14.18 15.30 -3.97
N SER A 369 14.29 16.50 -4.54
CA SER A 369 14.67 16.69 -5.94
C SER A 369 16.07 16.16 -6.25
N ALA A 370 17.04 16.36 -5.35
CA ALA A 370 18.36 15.77 -5.49
C ALA A 370 18.29 14.23 -5.51
N ILE A 371 17.56 13.63 -4.55
CA ILE A 371 17.37 12.17 -4.47
C ILE A 371 16.68 11.63 -5.74
N TRP A 372 15.69 12.35 -6.30
CA TRP A 372 15.05 11.92 -7.55
C TRP A 372 16.00 11.90 -8.72
N ASN A 373 16.89 12.88 -8.85
CA ASN A 373 17.88 12.92 -9.93
C ASN A 373 18.89 11.77 -9.80
N ASP A 374 19.34 11.45 -8.59
CA ASP A 374 20.22 10.31 -8.35
C ASP A 374 19.51 8.98 -8.67
N GLY A 375 18.25 8.82 -8.22
CA GLY A 375 17.43 7.65 -8.55
C GLY A 375 17.17 7.51 -10.05
N LYS A 376 16.98 8.62 -10.77
CA LYS A 376 16.85 8.65 -12.22
C LYS A 376 18.11 8.09 -12.91
N VAL A 377 19.30 8.50 -12.46
CA VAL A 377 20.57 7.99 -12.98
C VAL A 377 20.70 6.48 -12.76
N LEU A 378 20.34 5.98 -11.56
CA LEU A 378 20.37 4.54 -11.25
C LEU A 378 19.43 3.71 -12.14
N LEU A 379 18.36 4.30 -12.64
CA LEU A 379 17.41 3.63 -13.56
C LEU A 379 17.81 3.80 -15.04
N GLY A 380 18.86 4.55 -15.36
CA GLY A 380 19.27 4.81 -16.72
C GLY A 380 18.31 5.69 -17.51
N LEU A 381 17.70 6.68 -16.86
CA LEU A 381 16.71 7.61 -17.41
C LEU A 381 17.33 8.97 -17.76
#